data_83b84a5f32a2fba68bef7b59e1a5cefe
#
_entry.id   83b84a5f32a2fba68bef7b59e1a5cefe
#
_cell.length_a   1.000
_cell.length_b   1.000
_cell.length_c   1.000
_cell.angle_alpha   90.00
_cell.angle_beta   90.00
_cell.angle_gamma   90.00
#
_symmetry.space_group_name_H-M   'P 1'
#
loop_
_entity.id
_entity.type
_entity.pdbx_description
1 polymer ?
#
loop_
_entity_poly.entity_id
_entity_poly.type
_entity_poly.pdbx_seq_one_letter_code
_entity_poly.pdbx_strand_id
1 'polypeptide(L)'
;SSSKIEREKLFITTKIYTLVVKNNGIKDSFEKSLINLKTDYVDLLLIHFPAFTTNLNDMLEILFELKENDKAKNIGISNFNHNLVNDCIKLGYKDIFCNQVEYHPYLEQNNLIIVLKEYNILPVAYSPLAKGKLLNDKVILNISKKYTKQPAQIILRWLNQQGWIAIPKSANENRMKDNMNIFDFTINEKDMNLLHSLARNYRAVPCALGTSHQIDLPSRHGVSGLELI
;
A
#
# COMPACT_ATOMS: atom_id res chain seq x y z
N SER A 1 27.28 -2.05 2.51
CA SER A 1 26.53 -3.30 2.61
C SER A 1 27.42 -4.44 2.18
N SER A 2 27.38 -5.56 2.89
CA SER A 2 28.12 -6.79 2.56
C SER A 2 27.35 -7.67 1.55
N SER A 3 26.26 -7.18 0.99
CA SER A 3 25.48 -7.90 -0.01
C SER A 3 26.25 -7.95 -1.33
N LYS A 4 26.42 -9.15 -1.86
CA LYS A 4 27.01 -9.41 -3.21
C LYS A 4 25.95 -9.28 -4.33
N ILE A 5 24.73 -8.83 -4.01
CA ILE A 5 23.65 -8.67 -4.99
C ILE A 5 23.87 -7.36 -5.75
N GLU A 6 23.93 -7.45 -7.06
CA GLU A 6 24.03 -6.31 -7.97
C GLU A 6 22.81 -5.40 -7.80
N ARG A 7 23.01 -4.06 -7.93
CA ARG A 7 21.96 -3.05 -7.72
C ARG A 7 20.74 -3.30 -8.62
N GLU A 8 20.96 -3.73 -9.84
CA GLU A 8 19.96 -3.95 -10.89
C GLU A 8 19.03 -5.14 -10.58
N LYS A 9 19.47 -6.04 -9.69
CA LYS A 9 18.68 -7.19 -9.22
C LYS A 9 17.79 -6.85 -8.02
N LEU A 10 17.89 -5.62 -7.50
CA LEU A 10 17.11 -5.14 -6.37
C LEU A 10 16.03 -4.18 -6.86
N PHE A 11 14.79 -4.37 -6.39
CA PHE A 11 13.73 -3.40 -6.55
C PHE A 11 13.63 -2.56 -5.29
N ILE A 12 14.18 -1.35 -5.31
CA ILE A 12 14.25 -0.44 -4.17
C ILE A 12 13.11 0.56 -4.24
N THR A 13 12.31 0.62 -3.17
CA THR A 13 11.24 1.61 -3.00
C THR A 13 11.59 2.58 -1.89
N THR A 14 11.43 3.88 -2.13
CA THR A 14 11.45 4.89 -1.08
C THR A 14 10.22 5.79 -1.15
N LYS A 15 10.00 6.61 -0.11
CA LYS A 15 8.81 7.46 0.01
C LYS A 15 9.19 8.86 0.45
N ILE A 16 8.51 9.85 -0.13
CA ILE A 16 8.55 11.23 0.34
C ILE A 16 7.47 11.45 1.37
N TYR A 17 7.86 11.85 2.57
CA TYR A 17 6.92 12.18 3.65
C TYR A 17 6.45 13.63 3.52
N THR A 18 5.33 13.82 2.88
CA THR A 18 4.81 15.11 2.44
C THR A 18 4.46 16.11 3.55
N LEU A 19 4.24 15.62 4.78
CA LEU A 19 3.94 16.51 5.92
C LEU A 19 5.15 17.34 6.40
N VAL A 20 6.36 16.88 6.10
CA VAL A 20 7.61 17.55 6.49
C VAL A 20 8.13 18.45 5.37
N VAL A 21 7.62 18.22 4.16
CA VAL A 21 8.12 18.85 2.95
C VAL A 21 7.23 20.05 2.61
N LYS A 22 7.58 21.21 3.13
CA LYS A 22 7.05 22.50 2.64
C LYS A 22 7.83 22.89 1.39
N ASN A 23 7.13 23.19 0.30
CA ASN A 23 7.70 23.73 -0.95
C ASN A 23 8.90 22.90 -1.44
N ASN A 24 9.86 23.38 -2.11
CA ASN A 24 10.99 22.72 -2.78
C ASN A 24 11.73 21.57 -2.03
N GLY A 25 11.30 21.19 -0.81
CA GLY A 25 11.91 20.14 -0.01
C GLY A 25 11.72 18.70 -0.52
N ILE A 26 10.88 18.45 -1.55
CA ILE A 26 10.70 17.10 -2.13
C ILE A 26 12.02 16.61 -2.72
N LYS A 27 12.66 17.43 -3.55
CA LYS A 27 13.94 17.07 -4.19
C LYS A 27 15.03 16.84 -3.14
N ASP A 28 15.17 17.74 -2.17
CA ASP A 28 16.15 17.62 -1.08
C ASP A 28 15.94 16.36 -0.23
N SER A 29 14.68 16.05 0.10
CA SER A 29 14.32 14.83 0.85
C SER A 29 14.64 13.57 0.06
N PHE A 30 14.44 13.61 -1.24
CA PHE A 30 14.75 12.50 -2.13
C PHE A 30 16.25 12.31 -2.29
N GLU A 31 17.03 13.37 -2.52
CA GLU A 31 18.50 13.30 -2.59
C GLU A 31 19.10 12.71 -1.29
N LYS A 32 18.60 13.12 -0.12
CA LYS A 32 18.98 12.50 1.16
C LYS A 32 18.67 11.00 1.20
N SER A 33 17.56 10.59 0.61
CA SER A 33 17.19 9.17 0.52
C SER A 33 18.18 8.40 -0.36
N LEU A 34 18.59 8.95 -1.52
CA LEU A 34 19.59 8.34 -2.39
C LEU A 34 20.95 8.20 -1.69
N ILE A 35 21.40 9.24 -0.99
CA ILE A 35 22.65 9.22 -0.20
C ILE A 35 22.60 8.12 0.86
N ASN A 36 21.50 8.04 1.63
CA ASN A 36 21.34 7.03 2.68
C ASN A 36 21.26 5.60 2.12
N LEU A 37 20.63 5.42 0.98
CA LEU A 37 20.52 4.14 0.28
C LEU A 37 21.80 3.77 -0.47
N LYS A 38 22.75 4.73 -0.66
CA LYS A 38 23.98 4.57 -1.42
C LYS A 38 23.71 4.10 -2.85
N THR A 39 22.83 4.78 -3.54
CA THR A 39 22.41 4.51 -4.92
C THR A 39 22.10 5.81 -5.64
N ASP A 40 22.24 5.81 -6.96
CA ASP A 40 21.97 6.98 -7.81
C ASP A 40 20.49 7.07 -8.24
N TYR A 41 19.74 5.97 -8.08
CA TYR A 41 18.33 5.88 -8.46
C TYR A 41 17.55 4.91 -7.56
N VAL A 42 16.24 5.03 -7.60
CA VAL A 42 15.30 4.03 -7.03
C VAL A 42 14.42 3.43 -8.11
N ASP A 43 13.93 2.21 -7.87
CA ASP A 43 13.00 1.56 -8.80
C ASP A 43 11.58 2.09 -8.65
N LEU A 44 11.23 2.58 -7.45
CA LEU A 44 9.93 3.16 -7.18
C LEU A 44 10.03 4.29 -6.14
N LEU A 45 9.51 5.47 -6.51
CA LEU A 45 9.35 6.60 -5.61
C LEU A 45 7.87 6.83 -5.33
N LEU A 46 7.48 6.90 -4.05
CA LEU A 46 6.10 7.11 -3.62
C LEU A 46 5.90 8.46 -2.93
N ILE A 47 4.77 9.10 -3.16
CA ILE A 47 4.19 10.03 -2.20
C ILE A 47 3.67 9.20 -1.03
N HIS A 48 4.18 9.43 0.19
CA HIS A 48 3.82 8.61 1.37
C HIS A 48 2.37 8.85 1.84
N PHE A 49 1.93 10.11 1.82
CA PHE A 49 0.56 10.53 2.09
C PHE A 49 0.19 11.71 1.19
N PRO A 50 -1.08 11.86 0.81
CA PRO A 50 -1.53 13.07 0.15
C PRO A 50 -1.31 14.26 1.10
N ALA A 51 -0.70 15.35 0.61
CA ALA A 51 -0.52 16.57 1.38
C ALA A 51 -1.75 17.48 1.21
N PHE A 52 -2.29 17.94 2.32
CA PHE A 52 -3.44 18.85 2.30
C PHE A 52 -3.02 20.32 2.12
N THR A 53 -1.74 20.62 2.33
CA THR A 53 -1.18 21.96 2.28
C THR A 53 -0.39 22.26 1.01
N THR A 54 -0.16 21.26 0.18
CA THR A 54 0.58 21.38 -1.08
C THR A 54 -0.35 21.02 -2.23
N ASN A 55 -0.27 21.76 -3.33
CA ASN A 55 -1.03 21.46 -4.53
C ASN A 55 -0.64 20.07 -5.04
N LEU A 56 -1.63 19.21 -5.33
CA LEU A 56 -1.42 17.86 -5.82
C LEU A 56 -0.65 17.85 -7.14
N ASN A 57 -0.97 18.80 -8.05
CA ASN A 57 -0.29 18.93 -9.32
C ASN A 57 1.20 19.22 -9.14
N ASP A 58 1.56 20.19 -8.29
CA ASP A 58 2.95 20.59 -8.06
C ASP A 58 3.78 19.40 -7.50
N MET A 59 3.18 18.60 -6.62
CA MET A 59 3.85 17.40 -6.08
C MET A 59 4.08 16.35 -7.17
N LEU A 60 3.07 16.06 -7.97
CA LEU A 60 3.17 15.08 -9.04
C LEU A 60 4.16 15.53 -10.10
N GLU A 61 4.13 16.79 -10.50
CA GLU A 61 5.08 17.39 -11.45
C GLU A 61 6.52 17.14 -11.02
N ILE A 62 6.88 17.42 -9.77
CA ILE A 62 8.22 17.18 -9.25
C ILE A 62 8.59 15.68 -9.29
N LEU A 63 7.67 14.78 -8.94
CA LEU A 63 7.96 13.35 -8.98
C LEU A 63 8.17 12.84 -10.40
N PHE A 64 7.34 13.30 -11.34
CA PHE A 64 7.48 12.90 -12.75
C PHE A 64 8.74 13.51 -13.38
N GLU A 65 9.14 14.73 -13.01
CA GLU A 65 10.46 15.29 -13.38
C GLU A 65 11.63 14.42 -12.88
N LEU A 66 11.54 13.88 -11.65
CA LEU A 66 12.55 12.95 -11.13
C LEU A 66 12.59 11.63 -11.92
N LYS A 67 11.44 11.18 -12.47
CA LYS A 67 11.40 10.04 -13.38
C LYS A 67 12.04 10.35 -14.73
N GLU A 68 11.72 11.48 -15.32
CA GLU A 68 12.32 11.94 -16.59
C GLU A 68 13.85 12.10 -16.51
N ASN A 69 14.37 12.42 -15.34
CA ASN A 69 15.80 12.53 -15.05
C ASN A 69 16.43 11.20 -14.59
N ASP A 70 15.80 10.06 -14.79
CA ASP A 70 16.27 8.71 -14.41
C ASP A 70 16.61 8.50 -12.92
N LYS A 71 16.14 9.39 -12.04
CA LYS A 71 16.34 9.29 -10.60
C LYS A 71 15.35 8.32 -9.94
N ALA A 72 14.17 8.13 -10.53
CA ALA A 72 13.19 7.14 -10.15
C ALA A 72 12.63 6.45 -11.41
N LYS A 73 12.70 5.13 -11.48
CA LYS A 73 12.19 4.40 -12.66
C LYS A 73 10.66 4.43 -12.74
N ASN A 74 10.00 4.42 -11.60
CA ASN A 74 8.55 4.43 -11.49
C ASN A 74 8.10 5.41 -10.42
N ILE A 75 6.94 6.05 -10.64
CA ILE A 75 6.28 6.90 -9.67
C ILE A 75 5.01 6.21 -9.20
N GLY A 76 4.76 6.24 -7.90
CA GLY A 76 3.53 5.76 -7.30
C GLY A 76 3.03 6.67 -6.18
N ILE A 77 1.88 6.33 -5.69
CA ILE A 77 1.20 7.04 -4.61
C ILE A 77 0.96 6.10 -3.43
N SER A 78 0.70 6.66 -2.26
CA SER A 78 0.34 5.88 -1.09
C SER A 78 -0.70 6.61 -0.26
N ASN A 79 -1.68 5.86 0.25
CA ASN A 79 -2.81 6.37 1.03
C ASN A 79 -3.74 7.31 0.24
N PHE A 80 -3.83 7.14 -1.07
CA PHE A 80 -4.80 7.83 -1.90
C PHE A 80 -6.09 7.01 -1.99
N ASN A 81 -7.23 7.63 -1.70
CA ASN A 81 -8.54 7.04 -1.94
C ASN A 81 -8.94 7.14 -3.42
N HIS A 82 -10.07 6.58 -3.81
CA HIS A 82 -10.56 6.57 -5.19
C HIS A 82 -10.72 7.98 -5.78
N ASN A 83 -11.16 8.98 -4.98
CA ASN A 83 -11.32 10.36 -5.45
C ASN A 83 -9.96 10.99 -5.78
N LEU A 84 -8.98 10.85 -4.90
CA LEU A 84 -7.63 11.38 -5.11
C LEU A 84 -6.92 10.70 -6.29
N VAL A 85 -7.15 9.40 -6.49
CA VAL A 85 -6.65 8.71 -7.70
C VAL A 85 -7.27 9.32 -8.96
N ASN A 86 -8.60 9.49 -8.99
CA ASN A 86 -9.28 10.15 -10.10
C ASN A 86 -8.77 11.57 -10.36
N ASP A 87 -8.46 12.32 -9.30
CA ASP A 87 -7.92 13.67 -9.44
C ASP A 87 -6.52 13.67 -10.06
N CYS A 88 -5.64 12.71 -9.71
CA CYS A 88 -4.36 12.52 -10.40
C CYS A 88 -4.56 12.29 -11.91
N ILE A 89 -5.49 11.41 -12.27
CA ILE A 89 -5.78 11.09 -13.68
C ILE A 89 -6.33 12.30 -14.43
N LYS A 90 -7.25 13.08 -13.84
CA LYS A 90 -7.78 14.32 -14.43
C LYS A 90 -6.69 15.37 -14.66
N LEU A 91 -5.68 15.43 -13.79
CA LEU A 91 -4.50 16.29 -13.95
C LEU A 91 -3.54 15.79 -15.06
N GLY A 92 -3.79 14.63 -15.65
CA GLY A 92 -2.97 14.08 -16.75
C GLY A 92 -1.94 13.02 -16.32
N TYR A 93 -1.79 12.74 -15.04
CA TYR A 93 -0.83 11.75 -14.54
C TYR A 93 -1.39 10.33 -14.63
N LYS A 94 -1.32 9.75 -15.83
CA LYS A 94 -1.86 8.40 -16.13
C LYS A 94 -0.87 7.26 -15.89
N ASP A 95 0.43 7.58 -15.80
CA ASP A 95 1.50 6.60 -15.61
C ASP A 95 1.89 6.46 -14.14
N ILE A 96 0.90 6.27 -13.28
CA ILE A 96 1.08 5.95 -11.86
C ILE A 96 1.26 4.45 -11.73
N PHE A 97 2.43 4.01 -11.25
CA PHE A 97 2.79 2.60 -11.16
C PHE A 97 1.95 1.84 -10.13
N CYS A 98 1.73 2.40 -8.95
CA CYS A 98 0.98 1.73 -7.89
C CYS A 98 0.35 2.72 -6.91
N ASN A 99 -0.65 2.21 -6.16
CA ASN A 99 -1.13 2.85 -4.95
C ASN A 99 -0.92 1.92 -3.74
N GLN A 100 -0.11 2.34 -2.78
CA GLN A 100 0.18 1.57 -1.58
C GLN A 100 -0.72 2.01 -0.43
N VAL A 101 -1.62 1.11 0.03
CA VAL A 101 -2.63 1.40 1.05
C VAL A 101 -2.69 0.30 2.11
N GLU A 102 -3.30 0.60 3.27
CA GLU A 102 -3.66 -0.44 4.22
C GLU A 102 -4.76 -1.32 3.62
N TYR A 103 -4.49 -2.60 3.45
CA TYR A 103 -5.49 -3.55 2.99
C TYR A 103 -5.28 -4.95 3.59
N HIS A 104 -6.34 -5.53 4.11
CA HIS A 104 -6.36 -6.84 4.75
C HIS A 104 -7.82 -7.29 4.97
N PRO A 105 -8.13 -8.56 5.33
CA PRO A 105 -9.49 -9.07 5.46
C PRO A 105 -10.45 -8.27 6.37
N TYR A 106 -9.94 -7.47 7.32
CA TYR A 106 -10.77 -6.62 8.18
C TYR A 106 -11.07 -5.23 7.61
N LEU A 107 -10.48 -4.85 6.47
CA LEU A 107 -10.61 -3.52 5.88
C LEU A 107 -11.00 -3.60 4.41
N GLU A 108 -12.22 -3.22 4.08
CA GLU A 108 -12.69 -3.09 2.70
C GLU A 108 -12.21 -1.80 2.05
N GLN A 109 -11.91 -1.89 0.73
CA GLN A 109 -11.54 -0.76 -0.12
C GLN A 109 -12.14 -0.91 -1.53
N ASN A 110 -13.41 -1.31 -1.63
CA ASN A 110 -14.06 -1.73 -2.87
C ASN A 110 -14.03 -0.65 -3.97
N ASN A 111 -14.38 0.60 -3.63
CA ASN A 111 -14.38 1.70 -4.61
C ASN A 111 -12.95 1.99 -5.11
N LEU A 112 -11.95 1.91 -4.23
CA LEU A 112 -10.56 2.09 -4.61
C LEU A 112 -10.10 0.98 -5.55
N ILE A 113 -10.45 -0.28 -5.28
CA ILE A 113 -10.06 -1.42 -6.12
C ILE A 113 -10.60 -1.26 -7.55
N ILE A 114 -11.85 -0.78 -7.69
CA ILE A 114 -12.46 -0.53 -9.01
C ILE A 114 -11.64 0.48 -9.80
N VAL A 115 -11.33 1.62 -9.19
CA VAL A 115 -10.57 2.71 -9.83
C VAL A 115 -9.15 2.29 -10.16
N LEU A 116 -8.47 1.56 -9.25
CA LEU A 116 -7.11 1.05 -9.54
C LEU A 116 -7.08 0.10 -10.73
N LYS A 117 -8.11 -0.77 -10.87
CA LYS A 117 -8.24 -1.67 -12.03
C LYS A 117 -8.50 -0.91 -13.31
N GLU A 118 -9.39 0.10 -13.28
CA GLU A 118 -9.74 0.93 -14.44
C GLU A 118 -8.50 1.60 -15.03
N TYR A 119 -7.60 2.09 -14.20
CA TYR A 119 -6.41 2.82 -14.66
C TYR A 119 -5.12 1.98 -14.68
N ASN A 120 -5.20 0.66 -14.50
CA ASN A 120 -4.04 -0.24 -14.46
C ASN A 120 -3.01 0.13 -13.38
N ILE A 121 -3.44 0.69 -12.26
CA ILE A 121 -2.59 1.02 -11.12
C ILE A 121 -2.47 -0.20 -10.22
N LEU A 122 -1.24 -0.66 -9.95
CA LEU A 122 -1.01 -1.84 -9.11
C LEU A 122 -1.42 -1.58 -7.66
N PRO A 123 -2.28 -2.42 -7.06
CA PRO A 123 -2.60 -2.32 -5.65
C PRO A 123 -1.50 -2.94 -4.78
N VAL A 124 -0.98 -2.19 -3.80
CA VAL A 124 0.03 -2.66 -2.84
C VAL A 124 -0.53 -2.57 -1.41
N ALA A 125 -0.54 -3.69 -0.70
CA ALA A 125 -1.08 -3.79 0.66
C ALA A 125 0.03 -3.64 1.70
N TYR A 126 0.02 -2.54 2.47
CA TYR A 126 0.82 -2.46 3.68
C TYR A 126 0.02 -2.94 4.90
N SER A 127 0.73 -3.32 5.98
CA SER A 127 0.14 -3.95 7.17
C SER A 127 -0.83 -5.11 6.84
N PRO A 128 -0.50 -6.01 5.90
CA PRO A 128 -1.42 -7.02 5.38
C PRO A 128 -1.92 -7.98 6.48
N LEU A 129 -1.20 -8.10 7.58
CA LEU A 129 -1.55 -8.94 8.74
C LEU A 129 -2.25 -8.15 9.87
N ALA A 130 -2.68 -6.89 9.63
CA ALA A 130 -3.28 -6.01 10.63
C ALA A 130 -2.49 -5.97 11.95
N LYS A 131 -1.16 -5.81 11.86
CA LYS A 131 -0.23 -5.85 13.01
C LYS A 131 -0.38 -7.12 13.87
N GLY A 132 -0.74 -8.25 13.25
CA GLY A 132 -0.88 -9.55 13.89
C GLY A 132 -2.29 -9.86 14.44
N LYS A 133 -3.22 -8.92 14.43
CA LYS A 133 -4.60 -9.14 14.95
C LYS A 133 -5.36 -10.21 14.18
N LEU A 134 -5.08 -10.38 12.88
CA LEU A 134 -5.70 -11.39 12.03
C LEU A 134 -5.25 -12.82 12.34
N LEU A 135 -4.07 -13.00 12.93
CA LEU A 135 -3.45 -14.31 13.08
C LEU A 135 -4.22 -15.24 14.03
N ASN A 136 -5.05 -14.68 14.91
CA ASN A 136 -5.87 -15.41 15.88
C ASN A 136 -7.36 -15.42 15.52
N ASP A 137 -7.74 -14.96 14.32
CA ASP A 137 -9.13 -15.00 13.87
C ASP A 137 -9.58 -16.45 13.62
N LYS A 138 -10.75 -16.82 14.15
CA LYS A 138 -11.26 -18.21 14.10
C LYS A 138 -11.49 -18.69 12.67
N VAL A 139 -11.96 -17.84 11.76
CA VAL A 139 -12.17 -18.19 10.35
C VAL A 139 -10.84 -18.45 9.67
N ILE A 140 -9.87 -17.55 9.88
CA ILE A 140 -8.52 -17.69 9.31
C ILE A 140 -7.82 -18.94 9.84
N LEU A 141 -7.93 -19.21 11.15
CA LEU A 141 -7.38 -20.43 11.76
C LEU A 141 -8.00 -21.73 11.19
N ASN A 142 -9.30 -21.72 10.94
CA ASN A 142 -9.96 -22.89 10.33
C ASN A 142 -9.51 -23.11 8.88
N ILE A 143 -9.41 -22.04 8.09
CA ILE A 143 -8.89 -22.11 6.72
C ILE A 143 -7.41 -22.53 6.74
N SER A 144 -6.61 -22.00 7.63
CA SER A 144 -5.20 -22.36 7.85
C SER A 144 -5.02 -23.88 8.07
N LYS A 145 -5.83 -24.49 8.94
CA LYS A 145 -5.83 -25.95 9.16
C LYS A 145 -6.18 -26.73 7.89
N LYS A 146 -7.20 -26.28 7.15
CA LYS A 146 -7.66 -26.93 5.92
C LYS A 146 -6.57 -27.00 4.85
N TYR A 147 -5.78 -25.94 4.70
CA TYR A 147 -4.70 -25.87 3.70
C TYR A 147 -3.33 -26.29 4.26
N THR A 148 -3.24 -26.65 5.54
CA THR A 148 -1.96 -26.97 6.22
C THR A 148 -0.93 -25.86 6.05
N LYS A 149 -1.39 -24.59 6.21
CA LYS A 149 -0.60 -23.36 6.07
C LYS A 149 -0.73 -22.49 7.32
N GLN A 150 0.25 -21.63 7.55
CA GLN A 150 0.17 -20.67 8.63
C GLN A 150 -0.91 -19.57 8.33
N PRO A 151 -1.56 -19.01 9.36
CA PRO A 151 -2.54 -17.92 9.16
C PRO A 151 -2.02 -16.77 8.31
N ALA A 152 -0.74 -16.39 8.48
CA ALA A 152 -0.11 -15.36 7.67
C ALA A 152 -0.07 -15.72 6.18
N GLN A 153 0.24 -16.98 5.85
CA GLN A 153 0.26 -17.46 4.46
C GLN A 153 -1.13 -17.41 3.82
N ILE A 154 -2.19 -17.76 4.57
CA ILE A 154 -3.58 -17.67 4.10
C ILE A 154 -3.91 -16.21 3.72
N ILE A 155 -3.60 -15.25 4.60
CA ILE A 155 -3.88 -13.84 4.36
C ILE A 155 -3.08 -13.33 3.15
N LEU A 156 -1.79 -13.64 3.08
CA LEU A 156 -0.94 -13.20 1.98
C LEU A 156 -1.36 -13.84 0.64
N ARG A 157 -1.78 -15.11 0.65
CA ARG A 157 -2.31 -15.79 -0.53
C ARG A 157 -3.65 -15.20 -0.99
N TRP A 158 -4.54 -14.89 -0.04
CA TRP A 158 -5.80 -14.19 -0.31
C TRP A 158 -5.57 -12.85 -1.00
N LEU A 159 -4.59 -12.05 -0.56
CA LEU A 159 -4.18 -10.81 -1.23
C LEU A 159 -3.66 -11.09 -2.64
N ASN A 160 -2.73 -12.03 -2.77
CA ASN A 160 -2.10 -12.35 -4.05
C ASN A 160 -3.11 -12.84 -5.10
N GLN A 161 -4.07 -13.68 -4.70
CA GLN A 161 -5.11 -14.16 -5.63
C GLN A 161 -6.04 -13.07 -6.16
N GLN A 162 -6.11 -11.93 -5.48
CA GLN A 162 -6.85 -10.74 -5.93
C GLN A 162 -5.99 -9.78 -6.76
N GLY A 163 -4.72 -10.12 -7.02
CA GLY A 163 -3.78 -9.27 -7.74
C GLY A 163 -3.08 -8.21 -6.88
N TRP A 164 -3.16 -8.30 -5.54
CA TRP A 164 -2.45 -7.40 -4.64
C TRP A 164 -1.00 -7.82 -4.41
N ILE A 165 -0.10 -6.85 -4.37
CA ILE A 165 1.25 -7.02 -3.87
C ILE A 165 1.22 -6.78 -2.36
N ALA A 166 1.57 -7.77 -1.55
CA ALA A 166 1.64 -7.64 -0.09
C ALA A 166 3.07 -7.37 0.37
N ILE A 167 3.23 -6.42 1.31
CA ILE A 167 4.54 -6.07 1.89
C ILE A 167 4.56 -6.31 3.41
N PRO A 168 4.55 -7.58 3.86
CA PRO A 168 4.60 -7.92 5.28
C PRO A 168 5.99 -7.62 5.85
N LYS A 169 6.06 -6.91 6.99
CA LYS A 169 7.31 -6.65 7.70
C LYS A 169 7.63 -7.85 8.60
N SER A 170 8.85 -8.39 8.49
CA SER A 170 9.39 -9.35 9.46
C SER A 170 10.89 -9.12 9.66
N ALA A 171 11.36 -9.35 10.91
CA ALA A 171 12.78 -9.46 11.23
C ALA A 171 13.17 -10.91 11.59
N ASN A 172 12.23 -11.84 11.53
CA ASN A 172 12.44 -13.26 11.80
C ASN A 172 12.58 -14.01 10.48
N GLU A 173 13.70 -14.69 10.29
CA GLU A 173 14.04 -15.39 9.05
C GLU A 173 13.00 -16.47 8.66
N ASN A 174 12.54 -17.26 9.62
CA ASN A 174 11.55 -18.30 9.34
C ASN A 174 10.23 -17.68 8.87
N ARG A 175 9.75 -16.59 9.52
CA ARG A 175 8.55 -15.89 9.06
C ARG A 175 8.76 -15.24 7.69
N MET A 176 9.96 -14.78 7.34
CA MET A 176 10.22 -14.27 5.99
C MET A 176 10.11 -15.39 4.95
N LYS A 177 10.67 -16.59 5.24
CA LYS A 177 10.53 -17.78 4.37
C LYS A 177 9.06 -18.19 4.24
N ASP A 178 8.31 -18.26 5.35
CA ASP A 178 6.88 -18.59 5.32
C ASP A 178 6.07 -17.58 4.51
N ASN A 179 6.33 -16.28 4.67
CA ASN A 179 5.66 -15.22 3.91
C ASN A 179 5.92 -15.30 2.39
N MET A 180 7.05 -15.86 1.98
CA MET A 180 7.37 -16.10 0.57
C MET A 180 6.73 -17.38 0.03
N ASN A 181 6.48 -18.37 0.91
CA ASN A 181 5.95 -19.69 0.52
C ASN A 181 4.40 -19.69 0.45
N ILE A 182 3.87 -18.90 -0.49
CA ILE A 182 2.41 -18.73 -0.69
C ILE A 182 1.94 -19.11 -2.09
N PHE A 183 2.83 -19.59 -2.95
CA PHE A 183 2.52 -19.87 -4.36
C PHE A 183 2.22 -21.34 -4.65
N ASP A 184 2.42 -22.22 -3.69
CA ASP A 184 2.27 -23.68 -3.80
C ASP A 184 0.85 -24.20 -3.50
N PHE A 185 -0.11 -23.29 -3.22
CA PHE A 185 -1.51 -23.63 -2.98
C PHE A 185 -2.45 -22.54 -3.49
N THR A 186 -3.72 -22.87 -3.63
CA THR A 186 -4.77 -21.93 -4.05
C THR A 186 -5.95 -22.05 -3.09
N ILE A 187 -6.41 -20.89 -2.59
CA ILE A 187 -7.61 -20.79 -1.76
C ILE A 187 -8.82 -20.86 -2.71
N ASN A 188 -9.76 -21.76 -2.43
CA ASN A 188 -10.98 -21.90 -3.24
C ASN A 188 -11.94 -20.72 -3.03
N GLU A 189 -12.90 -20.55 -3.93
CA GLU A 189 -13.85 -19.43 -3.94
C GLU A 189 -14.65 -19.34 -2.63
N LYS A 190 -15.11 -20.47 -2.08
CA LYS A 190 -15.85 -20.48 -0.81
C LYS A 190 -15.03 -19.90 0.34
N ASP A 191 -13.76 -20.26 0.46
CA ASP A 191 -12.88 -19.77 1.51
C ASP A 191 -12.43 -18.33 1.22
N MET A 192 -12.26 -17.93 -0.05
CA MET A 192 -12.06 -16.53 -0.44
C MET A 192 -13.23 -15.65 0.03
N ASN A 193 -14.46 -16.09 -0.19
CA ASN A 193 -15.66 -15.38 0.23
C ASN A 193 -15.78 -15.31 1.77
N LEU A 194 -15.39 -16.35 2.50
CA LEU A 194 -15.30 -16.31 3.97
C LEU A 194 -14.28 -15.25 4.45
N LEU A 195 -13.14 -15.13 3.79
CA LEU A 195 -12.14 -14.11 4.12
C LEU A 195 -12.64 -12.70 3.82
N HIS A 196 -13.35 -12.50 2.70
CA HIS A 196 -14.01 -11.23 2.38
C HIS A 196 -15.07 -10.84 3.42
N SER A 197 -15.83 -11.82 3.92
CA SER A 197 -16.89 -11.56 4.92
C SER A 197 -16.37 -11.11 6.29
N LEU A 198 -15.05 -11.14 6.53
CA LEU A 198 -14.43 -10.63 7.75
C LEU A 198 -14.33 -9.10 7.79
N ALA A 199 -14.66 -8.42 6.71
CA ALA A 199 -14.57 -6.97 6.59
C ALA A 199 -15.47 -6.26 7.62
N ARG A 200 -14.87 -5.31 8.34
CA ARG A 200 -15.56 -4.54 9.41
C ARG A 200 -15.00 -3.13 9.54
N ASN A 201 -14.37 -2.61 8.49
CA ASN A 201 -13.75 -1.28 8.43
C ASN A 201 -12.73 -1.03 9.56
N TYR A 202 -12.05 -2.09 10.01
CA TYR A 202 -11.02 -2.00 11.03
C TYR A 202 -9.69 -1.55 10.41
N ARG A 203 -9.12 -0.44 10.93
CA ARG A 203 -7.75 -0.01 10.60
C ARG A 203 -6.79 -0.39 11.71
N ALA A 204 -5.70 -1.06 11.34
CA ALA A 204 -4.61 -1.39 12.26
C ALA A 204 -3.61 -0.24 12.39
N VAL A 205 -3.55 0.63 11.38
CA VAL A 205 -2.72 1.84 11.39
C VAL A 205 -3.63 3.05 11.54
N PRO A 206 -3.63 3.72 12.72
CA PRO A 206 -4.37 4.95 12.89
C PRO A 206 -3.93 5.97 11.84
N CYS A 207 -4.89 6.63 11.21
CA CYS A 207 -4.57 7.71 10.29
C CYS A 207 -3.95 8.87 11.09
N ALA A 208 -2.68 9.16 10.84
CA ALA A 208 -1.93 10.21 11.54
C ALA A 208 -2.50 11.63 11.30
N LEU A 209 -3.47 11.76 10.40
CA LEU A 209 -3.91 13.05 9.87
C LEU A 209 -5.39 13.38 10.07
N GLY A 210 -6.15 12.59 10.84
CA GLY A 210 -7.55 12.88 11.11
C GLY A 210 -8.43 13.02 9.84
N THR A 211 -8.02 12.42 8.72
CA THR A 211 -8.64 12.67 7.44
C THR A 211 -9.66 11.60 7.10
N SER A 212 -10.91 12.02 7.07
CA SER A 212 -12.04 11.32 6.43
C SER A 212 -11.76 10.93 4.96
N HIS A 213 -10.70 11.44 4.35
CA HIS A 213 -10.32 11.25 2.95
C HIS A 213 -9.65 9.91 2.64
N GLN A 214 -9.23 9.15 3.65
CA GLN A 214 -8.59 7.84 3.46
C GLN A 214 -9.55 6.64 3.58
N ILE A 215 -10.82 6.89 3.82
CA ILE A 215 -11.81 5.84 4.03
C ILE A 215 -12.80 5.88 2.88
N ASP A 216 -12.90 4.80 2.12
CA ASP A 216 -14.10 4.47 1.37
C ASP A 216 -15.21 4.10 2.37
N LEU A 217 -15.67 5.09 3.14
CA LEU A 217 -16.89 4.89 3.92
C LEU A 217 -18.06 4.79 2.93
N PRO A 218 -18.90 3.76 3.02
CA PRO A 218 -20.19 3.82 2.39
C PRO A 218 -20.85 5.12 2.85
N SER A 219 -21.39 5.89 1.91
CA SER A 219 -22.11 7.13 2.18
C SER A 219 -23.17 6.84 3.26
N ARG A 220 -22.89 7.16 4.51
CA ARG A 220 -23.90 7.21 5.56
C ARG A 220 -24.75 8.44 5.30
N HIS A 221 -25.89 8.24 4.68
CA HIS A 221 -26.97 9.18 4.81
C HIS A 221 -27.32 9.24 6.31
N GLY A 222 -27.01 10.36 6.93
CA GLY A 222 -27.49 10.81 8.22
C GLY A 222 -26.84 10.16 9.44
N VAL A 223 -25.78 10.76 9.97
CA VAL A 223 -25.59 11.01 11.41
C VAL A 223 -24.72 12.25 11.56
N SER A 224 -25.30 13.32 12.03
CA SER A 224 -24.63 14.49 12.58
C SER A 224 -24.03 14.12 13.94
N GLY A 225 -22.78 14.50 14.17
CA GLY A 225 -22.16 14.47 15.49
C GLY A 225 -20.97 13.52 15.59
N LEU A 226 -19.80 14.04 15.35
CA LEU A 226 -18.55 13.50 15.88
C LEU A 226 -17.93 14.60 16.74
N GLU A 227 -18.11 14.46 18.05
CA GLU A 227 -17.32 15.17 19.03
C GLU A 227 -15.87 14.66 18.95
N LEU A 228 -14.93 15.59 18.96
CA LEU A 228 -13.49 15.37 19.04
C LEU A 228 -13.12 14.91 20.45
N ILE A 229 -12.50 13.76 20.58
CA ILE A 229 -11.59 13.43 21.68
C ILE A 229 -10.22 13.09 21.09
#